data_949e2ad94f7c2432e5dd88812171036b
#
_entry.id   949e2ad94f7c2432e5dd88812171036b
#
_cell.length_a   1.000
_cell.length_b   1.000
_cell.length_c   1.000
_cell.angle_alpha   90.00
_cell.angle_beta   90.00
_cell.angle_gamma   90.00
#
_symmetry.space_group_name_H-M   'P 1'
#
loop_
_entity.id
_entity.type
_entity.pdbx_description
1 polymer ?
#
loop_
_entity_poly.entity_id
_entity_poly.type
_entity_poly.pdbx_seq_one_letter_code
_entity_poly.pdbx_strand_id
1 'polypeptide(L)'
;MPEWKDTVNLPRTDFPMKANLQTVEPEWLERWSAMDLYGKIRERRKGAPKFVLHDGPPYANGNIHLGTALNKLLKDFVVKSRSMAGFDAPYVPGYDCHGLPIELKVDRELGPKKRDMSVADFCRACRAYACLLYTSPSPRDS
;
A
#
# COMPACT_ATOMS: atom_id res chain seq x y z
N MET A 1 -20.17 52.77 -5.65
CA MET A 1 -19.04 52.22 -6.40
C MET A 1 -19.10 50.70 -6.23
N PRO A 2 -18.91 49.91 -7.27
CA PRO A 2 -18.83 48.47 -7.10
C PRO A 2 -17.68 48.15 -6.17
N GLU A 3 -17.88 47.22 -5.22
CA GLU A 3 -16.82 46.77 -4.35
C GLU A 3 -15.85 45.89 -5.14
N TRP A 4 -14.55 45.98 -4.87
CA TRP A 4 -13.54 45.20 -5.59
C TRP A 4 -13.77 43.70 -5.54
N LYS A 5 -14.41 43.19 -4.47
CA LYS A 5 -14.81 41.79 -4.36
C LYS A 5 -15.76 41.34 -5.48
N ASP A 6 -16.58 42.25 -6.03
CA ASP A 6 -17.56 41.97 -7.07
C ASP A 6 -16.93 41.89 -8.47
N THR A 7 -15.67 42.32 -8.61
CA THR A 7 -14.89 42.27 -9.85
C THR A 7 -14.04 41.02 -9.99
N VAL A 8 -14.00 40.19 -8.95
CA VAL A 8 -13.18 38.94 -8.95
C VAL A 8 -13.93 37.82 -9.65
N ASN A 9 -13.39 37.35 -10.75
CA ASN A 9 -13.91 36.17 -11.47
C ASN A 9 -13.41 34.87 -10.79
N LEU A 10 -14.10 34.49 -9.73
CA LEU A 10 -13.83 33.18 -9.09
C LEU A 10 -14.58 32.09 -9.87
N PRO A 11 -13.95 30.93 -10.08
CA PRO A 11 -14.64 29.79 -10.69
C PRO A 11 -15.80 29.33 -9.79
N ARG A 12 -16.97 29.17 -10.42
CA ARG A 12 -18.13 28.54 -9.74
C ARG A 12 -18.14 27.08 -10.06
N THR A 13 -18.08 26.24 -9.03
CA THR A 13 -18.04 24.81 -9.16
C THR A 13 -18.75 24.13 -7.99
N ASP A 14 -19.44 23.04 -8.27
CA ASP A 14 -20.02 22.16 -7.26
C ASP A 14 -18.97 21.21 -6.64
N PHE A 15 -17.72 21.29 -7.11
CA PHE A 15 -16.63 20.48 -6.55
C PHE A 15 -16.36 20.92 -5.10
N PRO A 16 -16.41 19.99 -4.14
CA PRO A 16 -16.28 20.32 -2.72
C PRO A 16 -14.88 20.85 -2.39
N MET A 17 -14.82 21.94 -1.63
CA MET A 17 -13.56 22.55 -1.17
C MET A 17 -12.79 21.65 -0.20
N LYS A 18 -13.49 20.77 0.52
CA LYS A 18 -12.90 19.80 1.43
C LYS A 18 -13.00 18.41 0.84
N ALA A 19 -11.89 17.70 0.72
CA ALA A 19 -11.86 16.35 0.17
C ALA A 19 -12.59 15.34 1.06
N ASN A 20 -12.63 15.56 2.39
CA ASN A 20 -13.25 14.66 3.38
C ASN A 20 -12.83 13.19 3.22
N LEU A 21 -11.53 12.95 3.06
CA LEU A 21 -10.97 11.66 2.66
C LEU A 21 -11.35 10.51 3.58
N GLN A 22 -11.48 10.76 4.89
CA GLN A 22 -11.87 9.73 5.87
C GLN A 22 -13.23 9.10 5.57
N THR A 23 -14.14 9.84 4.95
CA THR A 23 -15.46 9.34 4.56
C THR A 23 -15.47 8.83 3.12
N VAL A 24 -14.87 9.60 2.21
CA VAL A 24 -14.95 9.35 0.77
C VAL A 24 -14.08 8.16 0.34
N GLU A 25 -12.91 7.96 0.94
CA GLU A 25 -12.03 6.84 0.57
C GLU A 25 -12.67 5.46 0.83
N PRO A 26 -13.28 5.18 2.01
CA PRO A 26 -13.98 3.91 2.22
C PRO A 26 -15.09 3.66 1.22
N GLU A 27 -15.92 4.68 0.91
CA GLU A 27 -16.99 4.57 -0.08
C GLU A 27 -16.46 4.20 -1.48
N TRP A 28 -15.34 4.80 -1.90
CA TRP A 28 -14.69 4.45 -3.16
C TRP A 28 -14.12 3.04 -3.17
N LEU A 29 -13.50 2.60 -2.07
CA LEU A 29 -12.96 1.25 -1.95
C LEU A 29 -14.07 0.20 -2.05
N GLU A 30 -15.18 0.41 -1.34
CA GLU A 30 -16.35 -0.47 -1.43
C GLU A 30 -16.90 -0.53 -2.86
N ARG A 31 -17.07 0.62 -3.51
CA ARG A 31 -17.53 0.70 -4.88
C ARG A 31 -16.60 -0.02 -5.85
N TRP A 32 -15.29 0.14 -5.72
CA TRP A 32 -14.29 -0.52 -6.57
C TRP A 32 -14.26 -2.02 -6.35
N SER A 33 -14.41 -2.46 -5.11
CA SER A 33 -14.52 -3.87 -4.76
C SER A 33 -15.80 -4.49 -5.35
N ALA A 34 -16.96 -3.84 -5.14
CA ALA A 34 -18.25 -4.33 -5.64
C ALA A 34 -18.29 -4.49 -7.18
N MET A 35 -17.59 -3.63 -7.91
CA MET A 35 -17.52 -3.70 -9.38
C MET A 35 -16.37 -4.55 -9.92
N ASP A 36 -15.51 -5.12 -9.07
CA ASP A 36 -14.25 -5.76 -9.44
C ASP A 36 -13.42 -4.90 -10.42
N LEU A 37 -13.15 -3.66 -9.99
CA LEU A 37 -12.48 -2.69 -10.86
C LEU A 37 -11.13 -3.19 -11.35
N TYR A 38 -10.33 -3.79 -10.47
CA TYR A 38 -9.00 -4.29 -10.84
C TYR A 38 -9.08 -5.43 -11.86
N GLY A 39 -9.97 -6.39 -11.66
CA GLY A 39 -10.20 -7.48 -12.62
C GLY A 39 -10.60 -6.96 -13.99
N LYS A 40 -11.50 -5.98 -14.04
CA LYS A 40 -11.92 -5.32 -15.30
C LYS A 40 -10.76 -4.60 -16.00
N ILE A 41 -9.89 -3.93 -15.26
CA ILE A 41 -8.70 -3.30 -15.84
C ILE A 41 -7.77 -4.36 -16.41
N ARG A 42 -7.52 -5.45 -15.68
CA ARG A 42 -6.70 -6.57 -16.14
C ARG A 42 -7.23 -7.18 -17.44
N GLU A 43 -8.52 -7.47 -17.50
CA GLU A 43 -9.15 -8.04 -18.70
C GLU A 43 -9.08 -7.07 -19.89
N ARG A 44 -9.37 -5.78 -19.66
CA ARG A 44 -9.29 -4.75 -20.72
C ARG A 44 -7.88 -4.57 -21.29
N ARG A 45 -6.84 -4.83 -20.49
CA ARG A 45 -5.42 -4.70 -20.89
C ARG A 45 -4.80 -6.00 -21.36
N LYS A 46 -5.56 -7.09 -21.42
CA LYS A 46 -5.10 -8.36 -21.90
C LYS A 46 -4.61 -8.26 -23.35
N GLY A 47 -3.38 -8.74 -23.60
CA GLY A 47 -2.73 -8.63 -24.90
C GLY A 47 -2.07 -7.30 -25.22
N ALA A 48 -2.22 -6.28 -24.40
CA ALA A 48 -1.45 -5.03 -24.52
C ALA A 48 0.04 -5.24 -24.17
N PRO A 49 0.95 -4.36 -24.62
CA PRO A 49 2.36 -4.42 -24.25
C PRO A 49 2.52 -4.42 -22.74
N LYS A 50 3.31 -5.34 -22.20
CA LYS A 50 3.53 -5.43 -20.76
C LYS A 50 4.46 -4.34 -20.26
N PHE A 51 4.09 -3.77 -19.11
CA PHE A 51 4.96 -2.94 -18.29
C PHE A 51 5.05 -3.55 -16.89
N VAL A 52 6.21 -4.07 -16.51
CA VAL A 52 6.42 -4.70 -15.20
C VAL A 52 7.19 -3.74 -14.32
N LEU A 53 6.55 -3.30 -13.23
CA LEU A 53 7.22 -2.62 -12.15
C LEU A 53 7.76 -3.65 -11.17
N HIS A 54 9.07 -3.75 -11.04
CA HIS A 54 9.69 -4.59 -10.02
C HIS A 54 9.53 -3.92 -8.66
N ASP A 55 8.75 -4.53 -7.77
CA ASP A 55 8.55 -4.02 -6.41
C ASP A 55 9.76 -4.38 -5.53
N GLY A 56 10.35 -3.38 -4.86
CA GLY A 56 11.19 -3.60 -3.70
C GLY A 56 10.29 -3.74 -2.47
N PRO A 57 10.04 -4.97 -1.97
CA PRO A 57 9.09 -5.17 -0.90
C PRO A 57 9.63 -4.63 0.43
N PRO A 58 8.77 -4.07 1.29
CA PRO A 58 9.16 -3.70 2.64
C PRO A 58 9.41 -4.94 3.49
N TYR A 59 10.29 -4.81 4.49
CA TYR A 59 10.45 -5.84 5.51
C TYR A 59 9.23 -5.94 6.42
N ALA A 60 8.82 -7.16 6.75
CA ALA A 60 7.80 -7.44 7.76
C ALA A 60 8.41 -7.36 9.17
N ASN A 61 8.91 -6.18 9.58
CA ASN A 61 9.65 -5.98 10.83
C ASN A 61 9.10 -4.85 11.73
N GLY A 62 7.97 -4.29 11.40
CA GLY A 62 7.32 -3.22 12.18
C GLY A 62 6.13 -2.58 11.49
N ASN A 63 5.57 -1.58 12.15
CA ASN A 63 4.42 -0.85 11.65
C ASN A 63 4.75 -0.04 10.39
N ILE A 64 3.74 0.16 9.56
CA ILE A 64 3.83 1.04 8.39
C ILE A 64 4.09 2.47 8.86
N HIS A 65 5.06 3.13 8.23
CA HIS A 65 5.42 4.51 8.49
C HIS A 65 5.32 5.37 7.22
N LEU A 66 5.44 6.69 7.37
CA LEU A 66 5.29 7.64 6.26
C LEU A 66 6.19 7.33 5.05
N GLY A 67 7.41 6.83 5.27
CA GLY A 67 8.31 6.41 4.19
C GLY A 67 7.77 5.21 3.40
N THR A 68 7.12 4.27 4.07
CA THR A 68 6.43 3.15 3.40
C THR A 68 5.26 3.66 2.58
N ALA A 69 4.46 4.58 3.13
CA ALA A 69 3.34 5.20 2.42
C ALA A 69 3.81 5.92 1.15
N LEU A 70 4.84 6.76 1.25
CA LEU A 70 5.43 7.45 0.10
C LEU A 70 5.91 6.47 -0.98
N ASN A 71 6.62 5.42 -0.59
CA ASN A 71 7.10 4.41 -1.51
C ASN A 71 5.94 3.73 -2.27
N LYS A 72 4.87 3.35 -1.58
CA LYS A 72 3.71 2.72 -2.20
C LYS A 72 2.92 3.68 -3.10
N LEU A 73 2.75 4.93 -2.70
CA LEU A 73 2.10 5.96 -3.52
C LEU A 73 2.85 6.22 -4.83
N LEU A 74 4.18 6.32 -4.79
CA LEU A 74 4.98 6.51 -6.01
C LEU A 74 4.84 5.32 -6.97
N LYS A 75 4.84 4.09 -6.47
CA LYS A 75 4.61 2.89 -7.27
C LYS A 75 3.19 2.87 -7.87
N ASP A 76 2.19 3.25 -7.09
CA ASP A 76 0.81 3.35 -7.56
C ASP A 76 0.68 4.37 -8.70
N PHE A 77 1.30 5.53 -8.60
CA PHE A 77 1.33 6.52 -9.68
C PHE A 77 1.96 5.97 -10.96
N VAL A 78 3.07 5.26 -10.85
CA VAL A 78 3.74 4.66 -12.01
C VAL A 78 2.84 3.61 -12.67
N VAL A 79 2.29 2.67 -11.90
CA VAL A 79 1.45 1.59 -12.42
C VAL A 79 0.16 2.14 -13.05
N LYS A 80 -0.52 3.07 -12.38
CA LYS A 80 -1.75 3.69 -12.89
C LYS A 80 -1.50 4.50 -14.15
N SER A 81 -0.44 5.32 -14.18
CA SER A 81 -0.10 6.11 -15.38
C SER A 81 0.21 5.22 -16.59
N ARG A 82 0.94 4.12 -16.39
CA ARG A 82 1.22 3.15 -17.46
C ARG A 82 -0.03 2.42 -17.92
N SER A 83 -0.90 2.02 -16.98
CA SER A 83 -2.18 1.41 -17.33
C SER A 83 -3.07 2.38 -18.13
N MET A 84 -3.16 3.66 -17.72
CA MET A 84 -3.89 4.69 -18.49
C MET A 84 -3.28 4.95 -19.86
N ALA A 85 -1.95 4.84 -19.99
CA ALA A 85 -1.25 4.96 -21.28
C ALA A 85 -1.42 3.74 -22.19
N GLY A 86 -2.19 2.73 -21.79
CA GLY A 86 -2.52 1.59 -22.63
C GLY A 86 -1.69 0.32 -22.40
N PHE A 87 -0.78 0.31 -21.45
CA PHE A 87 0.02 -0.87 -21.13
C PHE A 87 -0.75 -1.87 -20.25
N ASP A 88 -0.38 -3.13 -20.34
CA ASP A 88 -0.69 -4.16 -19.36
C ASP A 88 0.28 -4.03 -18.18
N ALA A 89 -0.10 -3.27 -17.17
CA ALA A 89 0.74 -2.91 -16.02
C ALA A 89 0.20 -3.56 -14.72
N PRO A 90 0.44 -4.87 -14.50
CA PRO A 90 0.08 -5.51 -13.24
C PRO A 90 0.94 -5.01 -12.08
N TYR A 91 0.35 -4.93 -10.91
CA TYR A 91 1.08 -4.70 -9.68
C TYR A 91 0.91 -5.87 -8.74
N VAL A 92 2.02 -6.51 -8.37
CA VAL A 92 2.05 -7.62 -7.42
C VAL A 92 2.80 -7.17 -6.18
N PRO A 93 2.08 -6.77 -5.12
CA PRO A 93 2.69 -6.38 -3.86
C PRO A 93 3.30 -7.59 -3.14
N GLY A 94 4.31 -7.34 -2.32
CA GLY A 94 4.94 -8.37 -1.51
C GLY A 94 5.56 -7.81 -0.24
N TYR A 95 6.06 -8.71 0.61
CA TYR A 95 6.84 -8.40 1.80
C TYR A 95 8.13 -9.21 1.80
N ASP A 96 9.20 -8.61 2.31
CA ASP A 96 10.41 -9.34 2.66
C ASP A 96 10.26 -9.89 4.08
N CYS A 97 10.13 -11.21 4.17
CA CYS A 97 9.79 -11.92 5.41
C CYS A 97 10.97 -12.66 6.03
N HIS A 98 12.19 -12.40 5.57
CA HIS A 98 13.39 -13.12 6.03
C HIS A 98 14.56 -12.19 6.32
N GLY A 99 15.64 -12.82 6.80
CA GLY A 99 16.94 -12.17 6.98
C GLY A 99 17.06 -11.36 8.28
N LEU A 100 18.19 -10.70 8.36
CA LEU A 100 18.65 -9.98 9.55
C LEU A 100 17.63 -9.01 10.18
N PRO A 101 16.85 -8.25 9.42
CA PRO A 101 15.86 -7.32 10.03
C PRO A 101 14.80 -8.04 10.88
N ILE A 102 14.35 -9.22 10.45
CA ILE A 102 13.40 -10.04 11.20
C ILE A 102 14.10 -10.70 12.39
N GLU A 103 15.25 -11.30 12.15
CA GLU A 103 16.03 -11.98 13.18
C GLU A 103 16.42 -11.07 14.34
N LEU A 104 16.90 -9.84 14.06
CA LEU A 104 17.24 -8.86 15.09
C LEU A 104 16.03 -8.42 15.91
N LYS A 105 14.86 -8.35 15.27
CA LYS A 105 13.64 -7.97 15.98
C LYS A 105 13.20 -9.08 16.94
N VAL A 106 13.16 -10.31 16.47
CA VAL A 106 12.82 -11.49 17.28
C VAL A 106 13.85 -11.73 18.37
N ASP A 107 15.13 -11.55 18.07
CA ASP A 107 16.22 -11.66 19.06
C ASP A 107 16.03 -10.69 20.24
N ARG A 108 15.67 -9.45 19.94
CA ARG A 108 15.38 -8.44 20.98
C ARG A 108 14.14 -8.78 21.81
N GLU A 109 13.10 -9.32 21.18
CA GLU A 109 11.87 -9.73 21.86
C GLU A 109 12.06 -10.95 22.76
N LEU A 110 12.84 -11.92 22.30
CA LEU A 110 13.16 -13.12 23.09
C LEU A 110 14.13 -12.83 24.22
N GLY A 111 15.07 -11.91 24.01
CA GLY A 111 16.08 -11.55 24.99
C GLY A 111 16.88 -12.77 25.51
N PRO A 112 17.02 -12.96 26.83
CA PRO A 112 17.78 -14.09 27.38
C PRO A 112 17.26 -15.47 27.00
N LYS A 113 15.96 -15.61 26.71
CA LYS A 113 15.32 -16.90 26.35
C LYS A 113 15.93 -17.53 25.11
N LYS A 114 16.50 -16.72 24.22
CA LYS A 114 17.16 -17.22 23.01
C LYS A 114 18.30 -18.16 23.29
N ARG A 115 19.01 -17.98 24.41
CA ARG A 115 20.21 -18.80 24.74
C ARG A 115 19.91 -20.31 24.90
N ASP A 116 18.68 -20.61 25.31
CA ASP A 116 18.22 -21.98 25.56
C ASP A 116 17.45 -22.58 24.37
N MET A 117 17.34 -21.82 23.26
CA MET A 117 16.59 -22.23 22.07
C MET A 117 17.50 -22.90 21.05
N SER A 118 16.95 -23.92 20.37
CA SER A 118 17.61 -24.48 19.19
C SER A 118 17.50 -23.48 18.00
N VAL A 119 18.41 -23.62 17.04
CA VAL A 119 18.34 -22.81 15.78
C VAL A 119 16.99 -23.00 15.08
N ALA A 120 16.46 -24.21 15.08
CA ALA A 120 15.17 -24.52 14.48
C ALA A 120 14.01 -23.81 15.19
N ASP A 121 14.05 -23.70 16.52
CA ASP A 121 13.05 -22.98 17.30
C ASP A 121 13.12 -21.48 17.05
N PHE A 122 14.31 -20.92 16.98
CA PHE A 122 14.53 -19.53 16.63
C PHE A 122 13.99 -19.22 15.21
N CYS A 123 14.27 -20.06 14.23
CA CYS A 123 13.73 -19.92 12.89
C CYS A 123 12.18 -19.99 12.88
N ARG A 124 11.58 -20.86 13.70
CA ARG A 124 10.12 -20.92 13.85
C ARG A 124 9.56 -19.62 14.44
N ALA A 125 10.22 -19.08 15.46
CA ALA A 125 9.83 -17.80 16.05
C ALA A 125 9.90 -16.65 15.04
N CYS A 126 10.96 -16.59 14.22
CA CYS A 126 11.09 -15.60 13.15
C CYS A 126 9.97 -15.71 12.11
N ARG A 127 9.61 -16.92 11.70
CA ARG A 127 8.48 -17.17 10.79
C ARG A 127 7.14 -16.72 11.40
N ALA A 128 6.89 -17.07 12.65
CA ALA A 128 5.67 -16.68 13.34
C ALA A 128 5.54 -15.14 13.44
N TYR A 129 6.62 -14.46 13.77
CA TYR A 129 6.67 -13.00 13.84
C TYR A 129 6.38 -12.36 12.47
N ALA A 130 7.07 -12.78 11.42
CA ALA A 130 6.87 -12.26 10.08
C ALA A 130 5.44 -12.56 9.56
N CYS A 131 4.92 -13.76 9.84
CA CYS A 131 3.56 -14.16 9.47
C CYS A 131 2.51 -13.25 10.14
N LEU A 132 2.66 -12.94 11.42
CA LEU A 132 1.76 -12.04 12.13
C LEU A 132 1.69 -10.65 11.49
N LEU A 133 2.84 -10.07 11.11
CA LEU A 133 2.89 -8.75 10.50
C LEU A 133 2.38 -8.72 9.05
N TYR A 134 2.71 -9.73 8.29
CA TYR A 134 2.33 -9.87 6.90
C TYR A 134 0.83 -10.19 6.72
N THR A 135 0.22 -10.92 7.67
CA THR A 135 -1.21 -11.27 7.68
C THR A 135 -2.06 -10.33 8.53
N SER A 136 -1.43 -9.41 9.28
CA SER A 136 -2.14 -8.41 10.05
C SER A 136 -2.95 -7.53 9.11
N PRO A 137 -4.25 -7.30 9.38
CA PRO A 137 -5.04 -6.41 8.54
C PRO A 137 -4.37 -5.04 8.48
N SER A 138 -4.38 -4.46 7.28
CA SER A 138 -3.95 -3.07 7.10
C SER A 138 -4.77 -2.19 8.04
N PRO A 139 -4.22 -1.05 8.54
CA PRO A 139 -5.03 -0.07 9.26
C PRO A 139 -6.30 0.40 8.52
N ARG A 140 -6.44 0.00 7.25
CA ARG A 140 -7.66 0.24 6.44
C ARG A 140 -8.73 -0.82 6.61
N ASP A 141 -8.41 -1.96 7.23
CA ASP A 141 -9.31 -3.11 7.39
C ASP A 141 -9.85 -3.22 8.83
N SER A 142 -9.58 -2.21 9.67
CA SER A 142 -10.02 -2.11 11.07
C SER A 142 -10.97 -0.93 11.28
#